data_c0ff755832f0a09492ceb6a8479a6c4a
#
_entry.id   c0ff755832f0a09492ceb6a8479a6c4a
#
_cell.length_a   1.000
_cell.length_b   1.000
_cell.length_c   1.000
_cell.angle_alpha   90.00
_cell.angle_beta   90.00
_cell.angle_gamma   90.00
#
_symmetry.space_group_name_H-M   'P 1'
#
loop_
_entity.id
_entity.type
_entity.pdbx_description
1 polymer ?
#
loop_
_entity_poly.entity_id
_entity_poly.type
_entity_poly.pdbx_seq_one_letter_code
_entity_poly.pdbx_strand_id
1 'polypeptide(L)' 'LTEYVRNTMPDATVTVSDRTGTMNHLKVVVISASFAGKNLLDRHRMIYQALDAPMKDGRIHALEITAKTTDET' A
#
# COMPACT_ATOMS: atom_id res chain seq x y z
N LEU A 1 -3.44 -7.03 -4.95
CA LEU A 1 -2.48 -6.06 -4.38
C LEU A 1 -1.97 -6.48 -3.01
N THR A 2 -2.80 -7.15 -2.23
CA THR A 2 -2.41 -7.62 -0.89
C THR A 2 -1.16 -8.49 -0.93
N GLU A 3 -1.08 -9.40 -1.89
CA GLU A 3 0.06 -10.31 -2.01
C GLU A 3 1.37 -9.56 -2.27
N TYR A 4 1.34 -8.53 -3.12
CA TYR A 4 2.52 -7.73 -3.42
C TYR A 4 3.07 -7.04 -2.17
N VAL A 5 2.18 -6.49 -1.36
CA VAL A 5 2.58 -5.82 -0.11
C VAL A 5 3.09 -6.83 0.91
N ARG A 6 2.42 -7.97 1.05
CA ARG A 6 2.81 -8.98 2.05
C ARG A 6 4.09 -9.71 1.68
N ASN A 7 4.47 -9.74 0.42
CA ASN A 7 5.79 -10.26 0.03
C ASN A 7 6.92 -9.42 0.60
N THR A 8 6.72 -8.12 0.73
CA THR A 8 7.71 -7.20 1.32
C THR A 8 7.53 -7.07 2.81
N MET A 9 6.28 -7.04 3.28
CA MET A 9 5.91 -6.86 4.68
C MET A 9 4.93 -7.96 5.10
N PRO A 10 5.42 -9.14 5.51
CA PRO A 10 4.55 -10.28 5.80
C PRO A 10 3.54 -10.05 6.93
N ASP A 11 3.84 -9.13 7.84
CA ASP A 11 2.96 -8.79 8.96
C ASP A 11 1.87 -7.78 8.58
N ALA A 12 1.90 -7.26 7.35
CA ALA A 12 1.01 -6.17 6.96
C ALA A 12 -0.45 -6.59 6.90
N THR A 13 -1.31 -5.72 7.40
CA THR A 13 -2.75 -5.78 7.16
C THR A 13 -3.05 -4.81 6.04
N VAL A 14 -3.62 -5.29 4.95
CA VAL A 14 -3.86 -4.50 3.75
C VAL A 14 -5.35 -4.45 3.46
N THR A 15 -5.87 -3.22 3.30
CA THR A 15 -7.25 -3.00 2.89
C THR A 15 -7.22 -2.20 1.59
N VAL A 16 -7.92 -2.71 0.58
CA VAL A 16 -7.99 -2.06 -0.74
C VAL A 16 -9.44 -1.71 -1.02
N SER A 17 -9.67 -0.45 -1.38
CA SER A 17 -10.98 0.04 -1.78
C SER A 17 -10.88 0.63 -3.18
N ASP A 18 -11.82 0.24 -4.05
CA ASP A 18 -11.91 0.78 -5.42
C ASP A 18 -13.03 1.82 -5.46
N ARG A 19 -12.65 3.08 -5.51
CA ARG A 19 -13.58 4.20 -5.39
C ARG A 19 -14.45 4.40 -6.63
N THR A 20 -14.00 3.93 -7.78
CA THR A 20 -14.71 4.12 -9.05
C THR A 20 -15.35 2.85 -9.58
N GLY A 21 -15.01 1.70 -9.01
CA GLY A 21 -15.46 0.40 -9.52
C GLY A 21 -14.73 -0.04 -10.78
N THR A 22 -13.72 0.71 -11.23
CA THR A 22 -13.00 0.47 -12.48
C THR A 22 -11.52 0.15 -12.28
N MET A 23 -11.05 0.10 -11.03
CA MET A 23 -9.65 -0.04 -10.65
C MET A 23 -8.75 1.12 -11.11
N ASN A 24 -9.32 2.20 -11.59
CA ASN A 24 -8.56 3.37 -12.01
C ASN A 24 -8.08 4.21 -10.82
N HIS A 25 -8.83 4.18 -9.72
CA HIS A 25 -8.50 4.95 -8.53
C HIS A 25 -8.70 4.07 -7.30
N LEU A 26 -7.60 3.57 -6.76
CA LEU A 26 -7.63 2.68 -5.59
C LEU A 26 -7.17 3.42 -4.33
N LYS A 27 -7.81 3.11 -3.21
CA LYS A 27 -7.36 3.51 -1.89
C LYS A 27 -6.81 2.28 -1.18
N VAL A 28 -5.56 2.35 -0.76
CA VAL A 28 -4.87 1.25 -0.09
C VAL A 28 -4.47 1.69 1.31
N VAL A 29 -4.92 0.95 2.31
CA VAL A 29 -4.52 1.16 3.71
C VAL A 29 -3.63 -0.01 4.11
N VAL A 30 -2.41 0.30 4.54
CA VAL A 30 -1.44 -0.70 4.98
C VAL A 30 -1.06 -0.43 6.41
N ILE A 31 -1.21 -1.43 7.26
CA ILE A 31 -0.85 -1.37 8.68
C ILE A 31 0.23 -2.40 8.92
N SER A 32 1.41 -1.95 9.34
CA SER A 32 2.55 -2.84 9.57
C SER A 32 3.48 -2.30 10.63
N ALA A 33 3.99 -3.17 11.48
CA ALA A 33 5.04 -2.82 12.43
C ALA A 33 6.33 -2.37 11.73
N SER A 34 6.51 -2.75 10.47
CA SER A 34 7.67 -2.35 9.66
C SER A 34 7.75 -0.84 9.44
N PHE A 35 6.65 -0.12 9.62
CA PHE A 35 6.62 1.34 9.47
C PHE A 35 7.09 2.09 10.73
N ALA A 36 7.32 1.41 11.83
CA ALA A 36 7.78 2.05 13.06
C ALA A 36 9.12 2.74 12.84
N GLY A 37 9.23 3.99 13.30
CA GLY A 37 10.45 4.78 13.14
C GLY A 37 10.65 5.34 11.74
N LYS A 38 9.72 5.15 10.82
CA LYS A 38 9.80 5.67 9.45
C LYS A 38 8.84 6.84 9.27
N ASN A 39 9.28 7.86 8.50
CA ASN A 39 8.42 8.98 8.15
C ASN A 39 7.44 8.59 7.03
N LEU A 40 6.51 9.49 6.72
CA LEU A 40 5.49 9.22 5.69
C LEU A 40 6.11 8.93 4.32
N LEU A 41 7.14 9.66 3.96
CA LEU A 41 7.78 9.49 2.66
C LEU A 41 8.39 8.09 2.52
N ASP A 42 9.10 7.64 3.56
CA ASP A 42 9.72 6.31 3.55
C ASP A 42 8.67 5.21 3.53
N ARG A 43 7.57 5.39 4.27
CA ARG A 43 6.46 4.43 4.28
C ARG A 43 5.84 4.29 2.90
N HIS A 44 5.60 5.41 2.22
CA HIS A 44 5.04 5.41 0.87
C HIS A 44 5.99 4.77 -0.13
N ARG A 45 7.28 5.02 -0.01
CA ARG A 45 8.28 4.38 -0.87
C ARG A 45 8.27 2.87 -0.73
N MET A 46 8.15 2.36 0.49
CA MET A 46 8.08 0.92 0.73
C MET A 46 6.87 0.31 0.03
N ILE A 47 5.73 0.98 0.08
CA ILE A 47 4.50 0.51 -0.55
C ILE A 47 4.60 0.58 -2.08
N TYR A 48 5.13 1.67 -2.62
CA TYR A 48 5.31 1.80 -4.06
C TYR A 48 6.27 0.76 -4.62
N GLN A 49 7.32 0.43 -3.89
CA GLN A 49 8.24 -0.64 -4.29
C GLN A 49 7.53 -1.99 -4.31
N ALA A 50 6.68 -2.26 -3.32
CA ALA A 50 5.91 -3.50 -3.25
C ALA A 50 4.90 -3.60 -4.40
N LEU A 51 4.34 -2.48 -4.85
CA LEU A 51 3.32 -2.43 -5.89
C LEU A 51 3.88 -2.07 -7.27
N ASP A 52 5.20 -2.13 -7.43
CA ASP A 52 5.86 -1.71 -8.67
C ASP A 52 5.32 -2.44 -9.91
N ALA A 53 5.19 -3.77 -9.82
CA ALA A 53 4.73 -4.57 -10.96
C ALA A 53 3.31 -4.19 -11.42
N PRO A 54 2.28 -4.13 -10.55
CA PRO A 54 0.94 -3.77 -11.01
C PRO A 54 0.84 -2.34 -11.49
N MET A 55 1.67 -1.42 -10.98
CA MET A 55 1.66 -0.04 -11.43
C MET A 55 2.31 0.12 -12.81
N LYS A 56 3.37 -0.64 -13.09
CA LYS A 56 4.03 -0.64 -14.40
C LYS A 56 3.14 -1.21 -15.49
N ASP A 57 2.28 -2.17 -15.15
CA ASP A 57 1.35 -2.77 -16.10
C ASP A 57 0.22 -1.83 -16.51
N GLY A 58 0.11 -0.67 -15.88
CA GLY A 58 -0.97 0.27 -16.17
C GLY A 58 -2.33 -0.14 -15.61
N ARG A 59 -2.37 -1.13 -14.71
CA ARG A 59 -3.61 -1.60 -14.10
C ARG A 59 -4.19 -0.59 -13.11
N ILE A 60 -3.31 0.21 -12.52
CA ILE A 60 -3.67 1.21 -11.52
C ILE A 60 -3.24 2.57 -12.05
N HIS A 61 -4.20 3.46 -12.26
CA HIS A 61 -3.92 4.81 -12.77
C HIS A 61 -3.72 5.83 -11.65
N ALA A 62 -4.39 5.65 -10.54
CA ALA A 62 -4.24 6.51 -9.37
C ALA A 62 -4.27 5.66 -8.11
N LEU A 63 -3.39 5.97 -7.17
CA LEU A 63 -3.26 5.22 -5.94
C LEU A 63 -3.20 6.18 -4.76
N GLU A 64 -4.14 6.01 -3.82
CA GLU A 64 -4.16 6.74 -2.57
C GLU A 64 -3.68 5.79 -1.47
N ILE A 65 -2.61 6.15 -0.77
CA ILE A 65 -1.97 5.28 0.21
C ILE A 65 -2.10 5.86 1.61
N THR A 66 -2.50 5.03 2.55
CA THR A 66 -2.42 5.30 3.98
C THR A 66 -1.53 4.24 4.61
N ALA A 67 -0.47 4.67 5.27
CA ALA A 67 0.50 3.77 5.90
C ALA A 67 0.57 4.07 7.40
N LYS A 68 0.27 3.06 8.22
CA LYS A 68 0.24 3.20 9.67
C LYS A 68 0.98 2.06 10.35
N THR A 69 1.51 2.33 11.54
CA THR A 69 1.97 1.27 12.44
C THR A 69 0.78 0.72 13.20
N THR A 70 0.97 -0.43 13.87
CA THR A 70 -0.08 -1.03 14.71
C THR A 70 -0.47 -0.12 15.87
N ASP A 71 0.48 0.72 16.35
CA ASP A 71 0.24 1.66 17.44
C ASP A 71 -0.58 2.88 17.01
N GLU A 72 -0.61 3.19 15.72
CA GLU A 72 -1.30 4.35 15.16
C GLU A 72 -2.75 4.06 14.78
N THR A 73 -3.15 2.83 14.91
CA THR A 73 -4.54 2.43 14.66
C THR A 73 -5.36 2.54 15.93
#